data_5dd22fcb2c43e82914861b41a708a8bf
#
_entry.id   5dd22fcb2c43e82914861b41a708a8bf
#
_cell.length_a   1.000
_cell.length_b   1.000
_cell.length_c   1.000
_cell.angle_alpha   90.00
_cell.angle_beta   90.00
_cell.angle_gamma   90.00
#
_symmetry.space_group_name_H-M   'P 1'
#
loop_
_entity.id
_entity.type
_entity.pdbx_description
1 polymer ?
#
loop_
_entity_poly.entity_id
_entity_poly.type
_entity_poly.pdbx_seq_one_letter_code
_entity_poly.pdbx_strand_id
1 'polypeptide(L)'
;MFNIQIMDMIEIGSRLRSARQARGLTQDELARLAGVGRTSLSQLENGSIGEIGIRKVLRICALLGLELQVMPEGRLPTLDDLLAERGRR
;
A
#
# COMPACT_ATOMS: atom_id res chain seq x y z
N MET A 1 -10.97 -18.73 -2.21
CA MET A 1 -10.81 -17.97 -2.19
C MET A 1 -10.44 -17.15 -2.09
N PHE A 2 -10.21 -16.65 -2.15
CA PHE A 2 -9.71 -15.89 -2.04
C PHE A 2 -9.85 -14.89 -1.44
N ASN A 3 -9.42 -14.38 -0.92
CA ASN A 3 -9.38 -13.47 -0.18
C ASN A 3 -8.46 -12.52 -0.50
N ILE A 4 -8.33 -12.27 -1.61
CA ILE A 4 -7.48 -11.32 -2.17
C ILE A 4 -7.77 -9.94 -1.73
N GLN A 5 -8.85 -9.77 -1.02
CA GLN A 5 -9.18 -8.45 -0.57
C GLN A 5 -8.63 -8.14 0.79
N ILE A 6 -7.95 -9.04 1.40
CA ILE A 6 -7.35 -8.78 2.70
C ILE A 6 -6.19 -7.84 2.53
N MET A 7 -6.30 -6.71 3.20
CA MET A 7 -5.24 -5.74 3.17
C MET A 7 -4.37 -5.98 4.39
N ASP A 8 -3.31 -6.72 4.24
CA ASP A 8 -2.39 -6.95 5.33
C ASP A 8 -1.01 -6.40 5.00
N MET A 9 -0.15 -6.37 6.00
CA MET A 9 1.16 -5.75 5.85
C MET A 9 2.06 -6.52 4.90
N ILE A 10 1.88 -7.82 4.80
CA ILE A 10 2.68 -8.63 3.90
C ILE A 10 2.36 -8.25 2.45
N GLU A 11 1.08 -8.12 2.14
CA GLU A 11 0.65 -7.75 0.80
C GLU A 11 1.11 -6.34 0.44
N ILE A 12 0.91 -5.40 1.35
CA ILE A 12 1.33 -4.02 1.13
C ILE A 12 2.84 -3.97 0.89
N GLY A 13 3.60 -4.61 1.76
CA GLY A 13 5.05 -4.61 1.66
C GLY A 13 5.54 -5.23 0.37
N SER A 14 4.93 -6.31 -0.04
CA SER A 14 5.28 -7.00 -1.27
C SER A 14 5.07 -6.11 -2.49
N ARG A 15 3.97 -5.38 -2.53
CA ARG A 15 3.67 -4.48 -3.64
C ARG A 15 4.64 -3.31 -3.69
N LEU A 16 5.00 -2.77 -2.53
CA LEU A 16 5.98 -1.69 -2.47
C LEU A 16 7.34 -2.17 -2.95
N ARG A 17 7.74 -3.35 -2.53
CA ARG A 17 9.02 -3.93 -2.94
C ARG A 17 9.07 -4.14 -4.45
N SER A 18 8.02 -4.72 -5.01
CA SER A 18 7.96 -4.96 -6.45
C SER A 18 8.05 -3.68 -7.24
N ALA A 19 7.32 -2.65 -6.81
CA ALA A 19 7.35 -1.35 -7.47
C ALA A 19 8.73 -0.70 -7.37
N ARG A 20 9.38 -0.83 -6.21
CA ARG A 20 10.73 -0.31 -6.03
C ARG A 20 11.71 -0.99 -6.99
N GLN A 21 11.63 -2.31 -7.05
CA GLN A 21 12.52 -3.08 -7.93
C GLN A 21 12.28 -2.76 -9.40
N ALA A 22 11.01 -2.57 -9.76
CA ALA A 22 10.66 -2.20 -11.13
C ALA A 22 11.24 -0.85 -11.54
N ARG A 23 11.49 0.03 -10.58
CA ARG A 23 12.11 1.32 -10.82
C ARG A 23 13.62 1.30 -10.68
N GLY A 24 14.19 0.14 -10.38
CA GLY A 24 15.64 0.01 -10.26
C GLY A 24 16.23 0.67 -9.02
N LEU A 25 15.41 0.87 -7.99
CA LEU A 25 15.87 1.54 -6.77
C LEU A 25 16.30 0.53 -5.72
N THR A 26 17.37 0.84 -5.01
CA THR A 26 17.76 0.06 -3.83
C THR A 26 16.93 0.51 -2.63
N GLN A 27 16.92 -0.30 -1.57
CA GLN A 27 16.27 0.10 -0.32
C GLN A 27 16.90 1.38 0.24
N ASP A 28 18.23 1.50 0.17
CA ASP A 28 18.91 2.70 0.64
C ASP A 28 18.45 3.94 -0.12
N GLU A 29 18.35 3.84 -1.42
CA GLU A 29 17.93 4.96 -2.25
C GLU A 29 16.52 5.39 -1.93
N LEU A 30 15.61 4.44 -1.88
CA LEU A 30 14.20 4.76 -1.60
C LEU A 30 14.04 5.30 -0.18
N ALA A 31 14.71 4.70 0.79
CA ALA A 31 14.64 5.16 2.18
C ALA A 31 15.10 6.61 2.28
N ARG A 32 16.21 6.94 1.62
CA ARG A 32 16.74 8.29 1.64
C ARG A 32 15.78 9.28 0.99
N LEU A 33 15.23 8.92 -0.16
CA LEU A 33 14.30 9.79 -0.87
C LEU A 33 13.01 10.00 -0.09
N ALA A 34 12.54 8.97 0.59
CA ALA A 34 11.29 9.05 1.35
C ALA A 34 11.47 9.63 2.74
N GLY A 35 12.71 9.82 3.19
CA GLY A 35 12.96 10.32 4.54
C GLY A 35 12.62 9.32 5.62
N VAL A 36 12.85 8.02 5.36
CA VAL A 36 12.60 6.97 6.34
C VAL A 36 13.90 6.19 6.55
N GLY A 37 13.99 5.46 7.65
CA GLY A 37 15.15 4.62 7.90
C GLY A 37 15.14 3.40 7.01
N ARG A 38 16.33 2.94 6.61
CA ARG A 38 16.43 1.75 5.78
C ARG A 38 15.86 0.52 6.47
N THR A 39 16.11 0.39 7.77
CA THR A 39 15.57 -0.73 8.54
C THR A 39 14.04 -0.72 8.52
N SER A 40 13.44 0.47 8.70
CA SER A 40 11.99 0.61 8.65
C SER A 40 11.45 0.23 7.27
N LEU A 41 12.12 0.67 6.21
CA LEU A 41 11.69 0.32 4.87
C LEU A 41 11.81 -1.19 4.63
N SER A 42 12.90 -1.79 5.07
CA SER A 42 13.10 -3.23 4.93
C SER A 42 12.00 -4.01 5.65
N GLN A 43 11.67 -3.61 6.89
CA GLN A 43 10.61 -4.24 7.64
C GLN A 43 9.24 -4.02 7.02
N LEU A 44 9.02 -2.85 6.45
CA LEU A 44 7.78 -2.58 5.73
C LEU A 44 7.65 -3.51 4.52
N GLU A 45 8.70 -3.65 3.74
CA GLU A 45 8.69 -4.47 2.53
C GLU A 45 8.49 -5.96 2.82
N ASN A 46 8.98 -6.44 3.95
CA ASN A 46 8.79 -7.85 4.28
C ASN A 46 7.59 -8.10 5.21
N GLY A 47 6.84 -7.06 5.51
CA GLY A 47 5.60 -7.20 6.27
C GLY A 47 5.79 -7.36 7.76
N SER A 48 7.00 -7.15 8.28
CA SER A 48 7.30 -7.36 9.69
C SER A 48 7.30 -6.09 10.54
N ILE A 49 7.02 -4.94 9.93
CA ILE A 49 7.05 -3.70 10.69
C ILE A 49 5.88 -3.63 11.67
N GLY A 50 6.16 -3.21 12.91
CA GLY A 50 5.11 -3.09 13.92
C GLY A 50 4.23 -1.88 13.70
N GLU A 51 4.86 -0.73 13.48
CA GLU A 51 4.15 0.52 13.28
C GLU A 51 4.89 1.40 12.29
N ILE A 52 4.14 2.13 11.50
CA ILE A 52 4.72 3.13 10.62
C ILE A 52 3.69 4.24 10.41
N GLY A 53 4.14 5.48 10.39
CA GLY A 53 3.25 6.60 10.17
C GLY A 53 2.69 6.58 8.75
N ILE A 54 1.40 6.87 8.63
CA ILE A 54 0.72 6.83 7.32
C ILE A 54 1.35 7.81 6.33
N ARG A 55 1.84 8.95 6.79
CA ARG A 55 2.46 9.92 5.89
C ARG A 55 3.73 9.38 5.25
N LYS A 56 4.48 8.56 6.00
CA LYS A 56 5.66 7.91 5.44
C LYS A 56 5.29 6.93 4.34
N VAL A 57 4.21 6.17 4.57
CA VAL A 57 3.72 5.22 3.57
C VAL A 57 3.27 5.97 2.32
N LEU A 58 2.55 7.08 2.49
CA LEU A 58 2.10 7.87 1.35
C LEU A 58 3.25 8.45 0.55
N ARG A 59 4.32 8.89 1.21
CA ARG A 59 5.51 9.38 0.50
C ARG A 59 6.19 8.28 -0.30
N ILE A 60 6.30 7.10 0.30
CA ILE A 60 6.88 5.95 -0.40
C ILE A 60 6.04 5.62 -1.63
N CYS A 61 4.71 5.57 -1.48
CA CYS A 61 3.82 5.30 -2.59
C CYS A 61 3.98 6.34 -3.71
N ALA A 62 4.03 7.61 -3.34
CA ALA A 62 4.18 8.69 -4.32
C ALA A 62 5.47 8.55 -5.12
N LEU A 63 6.57 8.22 -4.44
CA LEU A 63 7.85 8.03 -5.10
C LEU A 63 7.85 6.84 -6.05
N LEU A 64 7.03 5.86 -5.75
CA LEU A 64 6.93 4.64 -6.57
C LEU A 64 5.82 4.72 -7.63
N GLY A 65 5.12 5.84 -7.72
CA GLY A 65 4.03 5.98 -8.67
C GLY A 65 2.81 5.17 -8.29
N LEU A 66 2.65 4.87 -7.01
CA LEU A 66 1.53 4.10 -6.49
C LEU A 66 0.55 5.00 -5.78
N GLU A 67 -0.68 4.54 -5.70
CA GLU A 67 -1.72 5.26 -5.00
C GLU A 67 -2.31 4.36 -3.93
N LEU A 68 -2.43 4.87 -2.72
CA LEU A 68 -3.05 4.11 -1.64
C LEU A 68 -4.54 4.40 -1.66
N GLN A 69 -5.34 3.35 -1.73
CA GLN A 69 -6.79 3.48 -1.80
C GLN A 69 -7.47 2.72 -0.68
N VAL A 70 -8.60 3.23 -0.24
CA VAL A 70 -9.44 2.56 0.75
C VAL A 70 -10.66 2.02 0.01
N MET A 71 -10.84 0.71 0.08
CA MET A 71 -11.84 0.01 -0.71
C MET A 71 -12.75 -0.81 0.18
N PRO A 72 -13.99 -1.07 -0.24
CA PRO A 72 -14.83 -2.01 0.49
C PRO A 72 -14.17 -3.38 0.54
N GLU A 73 -14.27 -4.02 1.69
CA GLU A 73 -13.70 -5.34 1.86
C GLU A 73 -14.47 -6.38 1.06
N GLY A 74 -13.70 -7.27 0.46
CA GLY A 74 -14.25 -8.54 -0.02
C GLY A 74 -14.68 -8.58 -1.46
N ARG A 75 -15.12 -7.50 -2.06
CA ARG A 75 -15.67 -7.60 -3.41
C ARG A 75 -15.93 -6.25 -4.04
N LEU A 76 -16.14 -6.29 -5.32
CA LEU A 76 -16.56 -5.12 -6.05
C LEU A 76 -18.00 -4.76 -5.66
N PRO A 77 -18.36 -3.48 -5.68
CA PRO A 77 -19.72 -3.07 -5.40
C PRO A 77 -20.70 -3.70 -6.40
N THR A 78 -21.87 -4.11 -5.89
CA THR A 78 -22.93 -4.58 -6.76
C THR A 78 -23.73 -3.38 -7.29
N LEU A 79 -24.61 -3.67 -8.25
CA LEU A 79 -25.48 -2.63 -8.75
C LEU A 79 -26.37 -2.08 -7.62
N ASP A 80 -26.86 -2.96 -6.74
CA ASP A 80 -27.69 -2.54 -5.61
C ASP A 80 -26.90 -1.62 -4.67
N ASP A 81 -25.63 -1.94 -4.42
CA ASP A 81 -24.77 -1.10 -3.59
C ASP A 81 -24.63 0.29 -4.19
N LEU A 82 -24.43 0.36 -5.50
CA LEU A 82 -24.27 1.63 -6.19
C LEU A 82 -25.56 2.44 -6.18
N LEU A 83 -26.70 1.80 -6.35
CA LEU A 83 -27.97 2.49 -6.32
C LEU A 83 -28.30 3.01 -4.92
N ALA A 84 -27.99 2.22 -3.89
CA ALA A 84 -28.18 2.67 -2.52
C ALA A 84 -27.33 3.89 -2.19
N GLU A 85 -26.09 3.90 -2.65
CA GLU A 85 -25.20 5.03 -2.44
C GLU A 85 -25.71 6.27 -3.14
N ARG A 86 -26.21 6.11 -4.37
CA ARG A 86 -26.77 7.20 -5.12
C ARG A 86 -27.98 7.79 -4.42
N GLY A 87 -28.80 6.96 -3.79
CA GLY A 87 -29.98 7.42 -3.07
C GLY A 87 -29.68 8.20 -1.81
N ARG A 88 -28.43 8.21 -1.35
CA ARG A 88 -28.04 8.94 -0.16
C ARG A 88 -27.62 10.37 -0.41
N ARG A 89 -27.63 10.79 -1.63
CA ARG A 89 -27.19 12.14 -1.97
C ARG A 89 -28.26 13.17 -1.81
#